data_a8dec2840840d2f744fd8eadd4fb84f4
#
_entry.id   a8dec2840840d2f744fd8eadd4fb84f4
#
_cell.length_a   1.000
_cell.length_b   1.000
_cell.length_c   1.000
_cell.angle_alpha   90.00
_cell.angle_beta   90.00
_cell.angle_gamma   90.00
#
_symmetry.space_group_name_H-M   'P 1'
#
loop_
_entity.id
_entity.type
_entity.pdbx_description
1 polymer ?
#
loop_
_entity_poly.entity_id
_entity_poly.type
_entity_poly.pdbx_seq_one_letter_code
_entity_poly.pdbx_strand_id
1 'polypeptide(L)'
;MDLTRYLSLENAILLDVRQPDEYEKGHVPGARSVPLQKLRDFSLEVTDRATPLFVYCLSGARSARAVRALRGVGYTDVTDLGGINSYTGELER
;
A
#
# COMPACT_ATOMS: atom_id res chain seq x y z
N MET A 1 -8.48 9.18 4.21
CA MET A 1 -7.23 8.39 4.30
C MET A 1 -6.27 9.12 5.23
N ASP A 2 -5.87 8.49 6.30
CA ASP A 2 -4.98 9.12 7.29
C ASP A 2 -3.54 8.66 7.06
N LEU A 3 -2.70 9.55 6.56
CA LEU A 3 -1.30 9.30 6.25
C LEU A 3 -0.34 9.78 7.36
N THR A 4 -0.86 10.24 8.48
CA THR A 4 -0.04 10.86 9.55
C THR A 4 1.09 9.94 10.01
N ARG A 5 0.75 8.69 10.34
CA ARG A 5 1.75 7.73 10.82
C ARG A 5 2.75 7.37 9.73
N TYR A 6 2.28 7.16 8.50
CA TYR A 6 3.17 6.86 7.37
C TYR A 6 4.21 7.97 7.18
N LEU A 7 3.77 9.22 7.21
CA LEU A 7 4.66 10.36 7.01
C LEU A 7 5.67 10.55 8.14
N SER A 8 5.39 10.01 9.32
CA SER A 8 6.28 10.10 10.48
C SER A 8 7.39 9.06 10.51
N LEU A 9 7.33 8.04 9.66
CA LEU A 9 8.25 6.91 9.66
C LEU A 9 9.21 7.00 8.46
N GLU A 10 10.51 6.77 8.70
CA GLU A 10 11.52 6.84 7.64
C GLU A 10 11.54 5.60 6.75
N ASN A 11 11.23 4.44 7.32
CA ASN A 11 11.36 3.15 6.62
C ASN A 11 10.01 2.56 6.18
N ALA A 12 8.93 3.33 6.28
CA ALA A 12 7.61 2.85 5.88
C ALA A 12 7.49 2.79 4.35
N ILE A 13 6.74 1.80 3.86
CA ILE A 13 6.44 1.65 2.44
C ILE A 13 4.94 1.80 2.24
N LEU A 14 4.56 2.64 1.29
CA LEU A 14 3.17 2.85 0.90
C LEU A 14 2.89 2.07 -0.39
N LEU A 15 1.93 1.15 -0.34
CA LEU A 15 1.61 0.26 -1.45
C LEU A 15 0.27 0.61 -2.06
N ASP A 16 0.29 0.89 -3.37
CA ASP A 16 -0.91 0.99 -4.19
C ASP A 16 -1.14 -0.39 -4.81
N VAL A 17 -2.17 -1.10 -4.35
CA VAL A 17 -2.45 -2.47 -4.82
C VAL A 17 -3.49 -2.52 -5.94
N ARG A 18 -3.78 -1.36 -6.53
CA ARG A 18 -4.59 -1.28 -7.76
C ARG A 18 -3.78 -1.77 -8.95
N GLN A 19 -4.41 -1.84 -10.11
CA GLN A 19 -3.70 -2.22 -11.33
C GLN A 19 -2.77 -1.10 -11.80
N PRO A 20 -1.72 -1.42 -12.60
CA PRO A 20 -0.74 -0.42 -13.04
C PRO A 20 -1.36 0.76 -13.80
N ASP A 21 -2.39 0.53 -14.61
CA ASP A 21 -3.05 1.60 -15.34
C ASP A 21 -3.80 2.58 -14.42
N GLU A 22 -4.36 2.08 -13.33
CA GLU A 22 -4.96 2.93 -12.29
C GLU A 22 -3.90 3.80 -11.62
N TYR A 23 -2.77 3.20 -11.26
CA TYR A 23 -1.64 3.90 -10.63
C TYR A 23 -1.12 5.02 -11.53
N GLU A 24 -0.95 4.76 -12.82
CA GLU A 24 -0.43 5.74 -13.78
C GLU A 24 -1.34 6.95 -13.94
N LYS A 25 -2.65 6.78 -13.78
CA LYS A 25 -3.61 7.89 -13.88
C LYS A 25 -3.59 8.82 -12.69
N GLY A 26 -2.99 8.39 -11.60
CA GLY A 26 -2.81 9.19 -10.40
C GLY A 26 -2.74 8.30 -9.16
N HIS A 27 -1.75 8.59 -8.32
CA HIS A 27 -1.52 7.83 -7.08
C HIS A 27 -1.10 8.78 -5.97
N VAL A 28 -1.19 8.31 -4.73
CA VAL A 28 -0.76 9.07 -3.57
C VAL A 28 0.76 9.25 -3.63
N PRO A 29 1.29 10.46 -3.39
CA PRO A 29 2.73 10.70 -3.44
C PRO A 29 3.52 9.71 -2.57
N GLY A 30 4.57 9.15 -3.17
CA GLY A 30 5.44 8.17 -2.50
C GLY A 30 4.98 6.73 -2.61
N ALA A 31 3.79 6.46 -3.16
CA ALA A 31 3.29 5.10 -3.29
C ALA A 31 4.05 4.30 -4.35
N ARG A 32 4.30 3.01 -4.05
CA ARG A 32 4.80 2.04 -5.02
C ARG A 32 3.62 1.27 -5.60
N SER A 33 3.67 1.02 -6.90
CA SER A 33 2.68 0.20 -7.57
C SER A 33 3.01 -1.28 -7.34
N VAL A 34 2.20 -1.94 -6.51
CA VAL A 34 2.31 -3.38 -6.25
C VAL A 34 0.91 -3.98 -6.35
N PRO A 35 0.45 -4.30 -7.57
CA PRO A 35 -0.87 -4.91 -7.75
C PRO A 35 -1.02 -6.18 -6.90
N LEU A 36 -2.26 -6.55 -6.58
CA LEU A 36 -2.52 -7.74 -5.74
C LEU A 36 -1.77 -8.97 -6.20
N GLN A 37 -1.72 -9.22 -7.50
CA GLN A 37 -1.05 -10.41 -8.07
C GLN A 37 0.47 -10.38 -7.94
N LYS A 38 1.05 -9.25 -7.52
CA LYS A 38 2.50 -9.07 -7.35
C LYS A 38 2.94 -9.05 -5.88
N LEU A 39 2.03 -9.30 -4.94
CA LEU A 39 2.37 -9.25 -3.52
C LEU A 39 3.43 -10.30 -3.13
N ARG A 40 3.40 -11.47 -3.78
CA ARG A 40 4.41 -12.48 -3.53
C ARG A 40 5.80 -11.98 -3.93
N ASP A 41 5.92 -11.39 -5.11
CA ASP A 41 7.20 -10.83 -5.58
C ASP A 41 7.69 -9.75 -4.63
N PHE A 42 6.79 -8.88 -4.18
CA PHE A 42 7.11 -7.86 -3.18
C PHE A 42 7.68 -8.50 -1.91
N SER A 43 7.06 -9.57 -1.41
CA SER A 43 7.50 -10.23 -0.17
C SER A 43 8.86 -10.91 -0.29
N LEU A 44 9.27 -11.27 -1.51
CA LEU A 44 10.61 -11.81 -1.77
C LEU A 44 11.67 -10.72 -1.87
N GLU A 45 11.27 -9.50 -2.20
CA GLU A 45 12.15 -8.33 -2.28
C GLU A 45 12.33 -7.68 -0.91
N VAL A 46 11.23 -7.41 -0.20
CA VAL A 46 11.23 -6.75 1.11
C VAL A 46 11.16 -7.82 2.19
N THR A 47 12.32 -8.32 2.59
CA THR A 47 12.41 -9.50 3.47
C THR A 47 12.35 -9.16 4.95
N ASP A 48 12.57 -7.90 5.35
CA ASP A 48 12.40 -7.48 6.73
C ASP A 48 10.92 -7.38 7.05
N ARG A 49 10.41 -8.35 7.79
CA ARG A 49 8.99 -8.46 8.14
C ARG A 49 8.52 -7.42 9.18
N ALA A 50 9.45 -6.67 9.77
CA ALA A 50 9.12 -5.55 10.66
C ALA A 50 8.96 -4.23 9.90
N THR A 51 9.21 -4.20 8.59
CA THR A 51 8.99 -3.01 7.77
C THR A 51 7.55 -2.55 7.87
N PRO A 52 7.27 -1.30 8.28
CA PRO A 52 5.90 -0.80 8.32
C PRO A 52 5.33 -0.67 6.90
N LEU A 53 4.19 -1.31 6.66
CA LEU A 53 3.52 -1.28 5.36
C LEU A 53 2.17 -0.57 5.49
N PHE A 54 1.90 0.32 4.56
CA PHE A 54 0.63 1.01 4.44
C PHE A 54 0.05 0.70 3.08
N VAL A 55 -1.21 0.28 3.04
CA VAL A 55 -1.79 -0.30 1.83
C VAL A 55 -3.11 0.41 1.51
N TYR A 56 -3.30 0.75 0.24
CA TYR A 56 -4.57 1.30 -0.22
C TYR A 56 -4.92 0.78 -1.61
N CYS A 57 -6.20 0.88 -1.95
CA CYS A 57 -6.68 0.61 -3.30
C CYS A 57 -7.66 1.70 -3.73
N LEU A 58 -8.67 1.39 -4.54
CA LEU A 58 -9.65 2.38 -4.98
C LEU A 58 -10.68 2.68 -3.87
N SER A 59 -11.34 1.65 -3.35
CA SER A 59 -12.45 1.78 -2.40
C SER A 59 -12.28 0.94 -1.13
N GLY A 60 -11.23 0.17 -0.99
CA GLY A 60 -10.89 -0.59 0.22
C GLY A 60 -10.99 -2.11 0.12
N ALA A 61 -11.66 -2.66 -0.90
CA ALA A 61 -11.86 -4.12 -1.00
C ALA A 61 -10.54 -4.86 -1.30
N ARG A 62 -9.78 -4.37 -2.27
CA ARG A 62 -8.49 -4.99 -2.62
C ARG A 62 -7.45 -4.78 -1.54
N SER A 63 -7.43 -3.62 -0.88
CA SER A 63 -6.49 -3.35 0.20
C SER A 63 -6.75 -4.25 1.40
N ALA A 64 -8.00 -4.56 1.73
CA ALA A 64 -8.32 -5.49 2.80
C ALA A 64 -7.76 -6.89 2.51
N ARG A 65 -7.85 -7.35 1.27
CA ARG A 65 -7.28 -8.63 0.84
C ARG A 65 -5.75 -8.62 0.89
N ALA A 66 -5.15 -7.52 0.43
CA ALA A 66 -3.70 -7.35 0.46
C ALA A 66 -3.15 -7.38 1.88
N VAL A 67 -3.82 -6.69 2.81
CA VAL A 67 -3.41 -6.64 4.21
C VAL A 67 -3.43 -8.05 4.83
N ARG A 68 -4.48 -8.83 4.57
CA ARG A 68 -4.55 -10.22 5.07
C ARG A 68 -3.41 -11.07 4.49
N ALA A 69 -3.13 -10.93 3.20
CA ALA A 69 -2.06 -11.68 2.56
C ALA A 69 -0.69 -11.31 3.13
N LEU A 70 -0.42 -10.02 3.30
CA LEU A 70 0.86 -9.56 3.84
C LEU A 70 1.07 -10.00 5.28
N ARG A 71 0.05 -9.93 6.11
CA ARG A 71 0.11 -10.46 7.48
C ARG A 71 0.34 -11.97 7.47
N GLY A 72 -0.28 -12.68 6.54
CA GLY A 72 -0.13 -14.12 6.38
C GLY A 72 1.29 -14.56 6.05
N VAL A 73 2.07 -13.73 5.34
CA VAL A 73 3.48 -14.03 5.06
C VAL A 73 4.43 -13.50 6.12
N GLY A 74 3.90 -12.93 7.20
CA GLY A 74 4.69 -12.61 8.39
C GLY A 74 4.95 -11.14 8.67
N TYR A 75 4.48 -10.20 7.84
CA TYR A 75 4.64 -8.78 8.17
C TYR A 75 3.84 -8.45 9.44
N THR A 76 4.49 -7.76 10.38
CA THR A 76 3.92 -7.51 11.70
C THR A 76 3.32 -6.12 11.85
N ASP A 77 3.56 -5.23 10.90
CA ASP A 77 3.08 -3.84 10.95
C ASP A 77 2.46 -3.48 9.60
N VAL A 78 1.20 -3.86 9.41
CA VAL A 78 0.48 -3.63 8.16
C VAL A 78 -0.78 -2.83 8.46
N THR A 79 -0.90 -1.65 7.87
CA THR A 79 -2.03 -0.75 8.04
C THR A 79 -2.84 -0.67 6.74
N ASP A 80 -4.14 -0.89 6.85
CA ASP A 80 -5.08 -0.70 5.75
C ASP A 80 -5.56 0.76 5.75
N LEU A 81 -5.18 1.51 4.73
CA LEU A 81 -5.59 2.90 4.58
C LEU A 81 -6.94 3.04 3.86
N GLY A 82 -7.48 1.95 3.35
CA GLY A 82 -8.75 1.98 2.62
C GLY A 82 -8.60 2.37 1.17
N GLY A 83 -9.40 3.32 0.71
CA GLY A 83 -9.46 3.69 -0.69
C GLY A 83 -8.94 5.09 -0.98
N ILE A 84 -8.34 5.25 -2.16
CA ILE A 84 -7.89 6.55 -2.67
C ILE A 84 -9.08 7.52 -2.83
N ASN A 85 -10.31 6.98 -2.91
CA ASN A 85 -11.53 7.80 -2.94
C ASN A 85 -11.65 8.74 -1.74
N SER A 86 -11.07 8.39 -0.60
CA SER A 86 -11.07 9.22 0.60
C SER A 86 -9.86 10.14 0.72
N TYR A 87 -8.96 10.09 -0.25
CA TYR A 87 -7.77 10.94 -0.27
C TYR A 87 -8.14 12.30 -0.90
N THR A 88 -7.79 13.39 -0.20
CA THR A 88 -8.12 14.75 -0.65
C THR A 88 -6.92 15.56 -1.10
N GLY A 89 -5.72 14.98 -1.01
CA GLY A 89 -4.49 15.65 -1.44
C GLY A 89 -4.27 15.58 -2.95
N GLU A 90 -3.14 16.13 -3.39
CA GLU A 90 -2.74 16.05 -4.80
C GLU A 90 -2.20 14.66 -5.13
N LEU A 91 -2.49 14.22 -6.36
CA LEU A 91 -1.99 12.95 -6.87
C LEU A 91 -0.72 13.17 -7.71
N GLU A 92 0.18 12.20 -7.65
CA GLU A 92 1.28 12.07 -8.59
C GLU A 92 0.89 11.22 -9.79
N ARG A 93 1.57 11.45 -10.90
CA ARG A 93 1.36 10.68 -12.14
C ARG A 93 2.68 10.25 -12.75
#